data_ddfa663717a78f9f8d4c6ad6f51bd20d
#
_entry.id   ddfa663717a78f9f8d4c6ad6f51bd20d
#
_cell.length_a   1.000
_cell.length_b   1.000
_cell.length_c   1.000
_cell.angle_alpha   90.00
_cell.angle_beta   90.00
_cell.angle_gamma   90.00
#
_symmetry.space_group_name_H-M   'P 1'
#
loop_
_entity.id
_entity.type
_entity.pdbx_description
1 polymer ?
#
loop_
_entity_poly.entity_id
_entity_poly.type
_entity_poly.pdbx_seq_one_letter_code
_entity_poly.pdbx_strand_id
1 'polypeptide(L)'
;MLAPINSAIAEEAELPGWMTGAWAREDGDNWADEYWTPPRAGLMIGASRSGKGDTLQFWEHMRIVREADGSLVFWAISADQKPVRFAATRKSAEEIIFENAGHDYPQRIRYWREGKLLKAQISLIDGSKPVDFEYRMMGQ
;
A
#
# COMPACT_ATOMS: atom_id res chain seq x y z
N MET A 1 -16.63 28.12 -17.49
CA MET A 1 -15.90 26.86 -17.73
C MET A 1 -14.86 26.65 -16.63
N LEU A 2 -15.14 25.78 -15.67
CA LEU A 2 -14.36 25.61 -14.42
C LEU A 2 -13.68 24.22 -14.31
N ALA A 3 -13.48 23.55 -15.44
CA ALA A 3 -13.15 22.14 -15.43
C ALA A 3 -11.71 21.73 -15.08
N PRO A 4 -10.61 22.45 -15.37
CA PRO A 4 -9.27 21.85 -15.23
C PRO A 4 -8.75 21.72 -13.79
N ILE A 5 -9.13 22.63 -12.90
CA ILE A 5 -8.64 22.61 -11.51
C ILE A 5 -9.35 21.51 -10.70
N ASN A 6 -10.64 21.35 -10.93
CA ASN A 6 -11.42 20.33 -10.23
C ASN A 6 -11.03 18.90 -10.64
N SER A 7 -10.60 18.70 -11.89
CA SER A 7 -10.19 17.38 -12.39
C SER A 7 -8.91 16.91 -11.73
N ALA A 8 -7.89 17.77 -11.57
CA ALA A 8 -6.63 17.41 -10.94
C ALA A 8 -6.79 17.09 -9.45
N ILE A 9 -7.61 17.88 -8.73
CA ILE A 9 -7.91 17.63 -7.30
C ILE A 9 -8.70 16.33 -7.14
N ALA A 10 -9.69 16.07 -7.99
CA ALA A 10 -10.48 14.84 -7.96
C ALA A 10 -9.61 13.62 -8.29
N GLU A 11 -8.68 13.75 -9.23
CA GLU A 11 -7.76 12.68 -9.60
C GLU A 11 -6.84 12.29 -8.43
N GLU A 12 -6.24 13.25 -7.73
CA GLU A 12 -5.40 12.99 -6.57
C GLU A 12 -6.21 12.49 -5.38
N ALA A 13 -7.47 12.94 -5.21
CA ALA A 13 -8.36 12.48 -4.15
C ALA A 13 -8.77 11.01 -4.30
N GLU A 14 -8.65 10.41 -5.49
CA GLU A 14 -8.90 8.99 -5.70
C GLU A 14 -7.75 8.10 -5.20
N LEU A 15 -6.53 8.61 -5.17
CA LEU A 15 -5.39 7.91 -4.58
C LEU A 15 -5.53 7.86 -3.06
N PRO A 16 -5.08 6.78 -2.42
CA PRO A 16 -5.21 6.65 -0.96
C PRO A 16 -4.20 7.53 -0.20
N GLY A 17 -4.34 8.84 -0.31
CA GLY A 17 -3.45 9.83 0.33
C GLY A 17 -3.37 9.69 1.85
N TRP A 18 -4.36 9.07 2.46
CA TRP A 18 -4.38 8.74 3.89
C TRP A 18 -3.34 7.69 4.30
N MET A 19 -2.68 7.03 3.33
CA MET A 19 -1.54 6.13 3.58
C MET A 19 -0.22 6.88 3.70
N THR A 20 -0.18 8.16 3.35
CA THR A 20 1.06 8.96 3.33
C THR A 20 1.74 8.99 4.68
N GLY A 21 3.04 8.75 4.70
CA GLY A 21 3.85 8.87 5.91
C GLY A 21 4.93 7.82 6.04
N ALA A 22 5.62 7.88 7.16
CA ALA A 22 6.60 6.90 7.61
C ALA A 22 5.97 6.11 8.75
N TRP A 23 5.84 4.82 8.55
CA TRP A 23 5.11 3.93 9.42
C TRP A 23 6.01 2.85 10.01
N ALA A 24 5.81 2.49 11.26
CA ALA A 24 6.61 1.49 11.94
C ALA A 24 5.76 0.54 12.77
N ARG A 25 6.25 -0.68 12.85
CA ARG A 25 5.72 -1.73 13.71
C ARG A 25 6.87 -2.39 14.45
N GLU A 26 6.70 -2.63 15.73
CA GLU A 26 7.65 -3.38 16.55
C GLU A 26 6.91 -4.40 17.41
N ASP A 27 7.44 -5.62 17.47
CA ASP A 27 6.91 -6.70 18.30
C ASP A 27 8.12 -7.51 18.82
N GLY A 28 8.59 -7.16 20.03
CA GLY A 28 9.84 -7.67 20.55
C GLY A 28 11.01 -7.28 19.64
N ASP A 29 11.76 -8.25 19.15
CA ASP A 29 12.85 -8.02 18.21
C ASP A 29 12.40 -7.94 16.75
N ASN A 30 11.15 -8.30 16.45
CA ASN A 30 10.60 -8.21 15.11
C ASN A 30 10.18 -6.77 14.82
N TRP A 31 10.52 -6.29 13.62
CA TRP A 31 10.19 -4.93 13.20
C TRP A 31 9.81 -4.90 11.72
N ALA A 32 9.02 -3.91 11.37
CA ALA A 32 8.68 -3.60 9.99
C ALA A 32 8.48 -2.09 9.83
N ASP A 33 8.99 -1.57 8.72
CA ASP A 33 8.80 -0.17 8.33
C ASP A 33 8.12 -0.11 6.97
N GLU A 34 7.27 0.88 6.79
CA GLU A 34 6.63 1.15 5.51
C GLU A 34 6.52 2.65 5.29
N TYR A 35 6.78 3.10 4.06
CA TYR A 35 6.85 4.51 3.68
C TYR A 35 5.98 4.75 2.46
N TRP A 36 5.23 5.86 2.46
CA TRP A 36 4.44 6.29 1.32
C TRP A 36 4.55 7.79 1.11
N THR A 37 4.79 8.19 -0.15
CA THR A 37 4.77 9.61 -0.53
C THR A 37 3.33 10.12 -0.58
N PRO A 38 3.13 11.45 -0.46
CA PRO A 38 1.83 12.04 -0.83
C PRO A 38 1.50 11.75 -2.32
N PRO A 39 0.21 11.67 -2.67
CA PRO A 39 -0.17 11.55 -4.07
C PRO A 39 0.28 12.76 -4.88
N ARG A 40 0.84 12.49 -6.05
CA ARG A 40 1.18 13.54 -7.00
C ARG A 40 1.19 13.00 -8.42
N ALA A 41 0.50 13.69 -9.33
CA ALA A 41 0.44 13.31 -10.75
C ALA A 41 0.02 11.86 -10.98
N GLY A 42 -0.94 11.37 -10.20
CA GLY A 42 -1.46 10.01 -10.31
C GLY A 42 -0.54 8.93 -9.77
N LEU A 43 0.42 9.28 -8.89
CA LEU A 43 1.43 8.35 -8.38
C LEU A 43 1.66 8.52 -6.89
N MET A 44 1.76 7.39 -6.18
CA MET A 44 2.34 7.30 -4.84
C MET A 44 3.48 6.28 -4.89
N ILE A 45 4.61 6.61 -4.31
CA ILE A 45 5.78 5.75 -4.21
C ILE A 45 5.90 5.27 -2.78
N GLY A 46 6.17 3.97 -2.61
CA GLY A 46 6.36 3.37 -1.32
C GLY A 46 7.59 2.47 -1.25
N ALA A 47 7.96 2.13 -0.04
CA ALA A 47 8.99 1.15 0.25
C ALA A 47 8.67 0.46 1.56
N SER A 48 9.03 -0.81 1.68
CA SER A 48 8.90 -1.53 2.93
C SER A 48 10.13 -2.38 3.20
N ARG A 49 10.38 -2.62 4.48
CA ARG A 49 11.42 -3.53 4.95
C ARG A 49 10.99 -4.15 6.27
N SER A 50 11.46 -5.35 6.53
CA SER A 50 11.21 -6.02 7.80
C SER A 50 12.39 -6.87 8.21
N GLY A 51 12.49 -7.14 9.49
CA GLY A 51 13.59 -7.92 10.02
C GLY A 51 13.40 -8.30 11.47
N LYS A 52 14.47 -8.85 12.03
CA LYS A 52 14.55 -9.25 13.43
C LYS A 52 15.90 -8.82 14.00
N GLY A 53 15.89 -7.99 15.05
CA GLY A 53 17.11 -7.41 15.57
C GLY A 53 17.88 -6.68 14.47
N ASP A 54 19.13 -7.00 14.28
CA ASP A 54 19.97 -6.43 13.22
C ASP A 54 19.90 -7.18 11.88
N THR A 55 19.03 -8.19 11.77
CA THR A 55 18.91 -9.02 10.57
C THR A 55 17.77 -8.56 9.68
N LEU A 56 18.11 -8.07 8.49
CA LEU A 56 17.12 -7.76 7.45
C LEU A 56 16.59 -9.08 6.86
N GLN A 57 15.27 -9.23 6.81
CA GLN A 57 14.60 -10.44 6.28
C GLN A 57 13.91 -10.19 4.95
N PHE A 58 13.37 -8.99 4.73
CA PHE A 58 12.63 -8.68 3.51
C PHE A 58 12.65 -7.17 3.22
N TRP A 59 12.66 -6.81 1.94
CA TRP A 59 12.44 -5.43 1.50
C TRP A 59 11.86 -5.39 0.09
N GLU A 60 11.09 -4.36 -0.21
CA GLU A 60 10.51 -4.14 -1.53
C GLU A 60 10.26 -2.66 -1.79
N HIS A 61 10.17 -2.31 -3.07
CA HIS A 61 9.61 -1.04 -3.52
C HIS A 61 8.18 -1.26 -3.98
N MET A 62 7.35 -0.24 -3.83
CA MET A 62 5.96 -0.27 -4.25
C MET A 62 5.59 1.03 -4.94
N ARG A 63 4.54 0.98 -5.74
CA ARG A 63 3.88 2.17 -6.24
C ARG A 63 2.39 1.91 -6.41
N ILE A 64 1.60 2.95 -6.13
CA ILE A 64 0.18 2.98 -6.47
C ILE A 64 0.03 4.00 -7.58
N VAL A 65 -0.48 3.57 -8.71
CA VAL A 65 -0.62 4.41 -9.90
C VAL A 65 -2.05 4.44 -10.39
N ARG A 66 -2.43 5.60 -10.93
CA ARG A 66 -3.66 5.73 -11.71
C ARG A 66 -3.32 5.42 -13.17
N GLU A 67 -3.91 4.36 -13.68
CA GLU A 67 -3.77 3.96 -15.08
C GLU A 67 -4.55 4.90 -16.00
N ALA A 68 -4.29 4.81 -17.32
CA ALA A 68 -4.95 5.65 -18.30
C ALA A 68 -6.47 5.49 -18.34
N ASP A 69 -6.99 4.31 -17.98
CA ASP A 69 -8.42 4.04 -17.89
C ASP A 69 -9.07 4.53 -16.58
N GLY A 70 -8.28 5.15 -15.69
CA GLY A 70 -8.74 5.66 -14.41
C GLY A 70 -8.68 4.68 -13.25
N SER A 71 -8.34 3.41 -13.49
CA SER A 71 -8.19 2.41 -12.44
C SER A 71 -6.92 2.62 -11.62
N LEU A 72 -6.95 2.21 -10.35
CA LEU A 72 -5.77 2.23 -9.48
C LEU A 72 -5.13 0.85 -9.45
N VAL A 73 -3.81 0.84 -9.49
CA VAL A 73 -3.01 -0.39 -9.50
C VAL A 73 -1.87 -0.26 -8.50
N PHE A 74 -1.68 -1.32 -7.73
CA PHE A 74 -0.54 -1.49 -6.84
C PHE A 74 0.50 -2.35 -7.55
N TRP A 75 1.73 -1.88 -7.61
CA TRP A 75 2.88 -2.63 -8.11
C TRP A 75 3.81 -2.97 -6.96
N ALA A 76 4.14 -4.24 -6.81
CA ALA A 76 5.15 -4.72 -5.86
C ALA A 76 6.42 -5.10 -6.64
N ILE A 77 7.55 -4.57 -6.20
CA ILE A 77 8.85 -4.75 -6.87
C ILE A 77 9.87 -5.19 -5.83
N SER A 78 10.10 -6.49 -5.72
CA SER A 78 11.16 -7.03 -4.86
C SER A 78 12.45 -7.24 -5.64
N ALA A 79 13.59 -7.38 -4.92
CA ALA A 79 14.94 -7.29 -5.50
C ALA A 79 15.19 -8.24 -6.69
N ASP A 80 14.68 -9.46 -6.62
CA ASP A 80 15.00 -10.53 -7.57
C ASP A 80 13.81 -10.98 -8.42
N GLN A 81 12.70 -10.24 -8.38
CA GLN A 81 11.47 -10.63 -9.06
C GLN A 81 10.98 -9.56 -10.01
N LYS A 82 10.24 -10.00 -11.02
CA LYS A 82 9.53 -9.07 -11.91
C LYS A 82 8.44 -8.33 -11.12
N PRO A 83 8.15 -7.08 -11.45
CA PRO A 83 7.03 -6.36 -10.84
C PRO A 83 5.74 -7.15 -10.91
N VAL A 84 5.02 -7.20 -9.79
CA VAL A 84 3.73 -7.88 -9.68
C VAL A 84 2.62 -6.85 -9.59
N ARG A 85 1.59 -7.00 -10.40
CA ARG A 85 0.47 -6.08 -10.55
C ARG A 85 -0.75 -6.55 -9.76
N PHE A 86 -1.29 -5.67 -8.94
CA PHE A 86 -2.53 -5.91 -8.20
C PHE A 86 -3.52 -4.79 -8.52
N ALA A 87 -4.65 -5.11 -9.14
CA ALA A 87 -5.67 -4.12 -9.47
C ALA A 87 -6.56 -3.81 -8.27
N ALA A 88 -6.92 -2.55 -8.09
CA ALA A 88 -7.87 -2.16 -7.04
C ALA A 88 -9.24 -2.76 -7.33
N THR A 89 -9.81 -3.46 -6.36
CA THR A 89 -11.13 -4.09 -6.44
C THR A 89 -12.15 -3.44 -5.52
N ARG A 90 -11.68 -2.71 -4.51
CA ARG A 90 -12.53 -1.96 -3.59
C ARG A 90 -11.80 -0.72 -3.11
N LYS A 91 -12.53 0.39 -3.03
CA LYS A 91 -12.02 1.64 -2.50
C LYS A 91 -13.11 2.42 -1.79
N SER A 92 -12.76 2.96 -0.61
CA SER A 92 -13.59 3.88 0.14
C SER A 92 -12.73 5.02 0.69
N ALA A 93 -13.29 5.88 1.53
CA ALA A 93 -12.56 7.02 2.11
C ALA A 93 -11.33 6.61 2.95
N GLU A 94 -11.35 5.42 3.55
CA GLU A 94 -10.30 4.96 4.47
C GLU A 94 -9.89 3.51 4.27
N GLU A 95 -10.27 2.90 3.13
CA GLU A 95 -9.93 1.52 2.81
C GLU A 95 -9.65 1.35 1.33
N ILE A 96 -8.67 0.53 0.99
CA ILE A 96 -8.41 0.11 -0.39
C ILE A 96 -7.98 -1.36 -0.40
N ILE A 97 -8.47 -2.11 -1.38
CA ILE A 97 -8.12 -3.51 -1.61
C ILE A 97 -7.61 -3.67 -3.03
N PHE A 98 -6.45 -4.31 -3.15
CA PHE A 98 -5.83 -4.66 -4.42
C PHE A 98 -5.76 -6.18 -4.55
N GLU A 99 -5.99 -6.72 -5.74
CA GLU A 99 -6.04 -8.17 -5.95
C GLU A 99 -5.33 -8.62 -7.22
N ASN A 100 -4.70 -9.80 -7.14
CA ASN A 100 -4.15 -10.55 -8.26
C ASN A 100 -4.32 -12.05 -7.98
N ALA A 101 -5.37 -12.65 -8.51
CA ALA A 101 -5.68 -14.06 -8.32
C ALA A 101 -4.66 -15.01 -8.97
N GLY A 102 -3.87 -14.52 -9.93
CA GLY A 102 -2.83 -15.30 -10.60
C GLY A 102 -1.48 -15.34 -9.90
N HIS A 103 -1.31 -14.56 -8.84
CA HIS A 103 -0.09 -14.57 -8.05
C HIS A 103 -0.12 -15.71 -7.01
N ASP A 104 1.04 -16.24 -6.63
CA ASP A 104 1.11 -17.30 -5.62
C ASP A 104 0.63 -16.81 -4.26
N TYR A 105 1.38 -15.86 -3.68
CA TYR A 105 1.05 -15.24 -2.41
C TYR A 105 1.84 -13.94 -2.24
N PRO A 106 1.22 -12.85 -1.78
CA PRO A 106 -0.21 -12.72 -1.55
C PRO A 106 -0.99 -12.57 -2.85
N GLN A 107 -2.30 -12.84 -2.81
CA GLN A 107 -3.22 -12.55 -3.91
C GLN A 107 -4.08 -11.32 -3.63
N ARG A 108 -4.13 -10.90 -2.38
CA ARG A 108 -4.93 -9.78 -1.91
C ARG A 108 -4.11 -8.94 -0.94
N ILE A 109 -4.15 -7.62 -1.14
CA ILE A 109 -3.48 -6.62 -0.29
C ILE A 109 -4.55 -5.62 0.12
N ARG A 110 -4.78 -5.47 1.41
CA ARG A 110 -5.77 -4.56 1.97
C ARG A 110 -5.09 -3.56 2.89
N TYR A 111 -5.38 -2.27 2.71
CA TYR A 111 -4.98 -1.19 3.61
C TYR A 111 -6.20 -0.46 4.13
N TRP A 112 -6.18 -0.06 5.40
CA TRP A 112 -7.23 0.80 5.96
C TRP A 112 -6.68 1.62 7.13
N ARG A 113 -7.39 2.69 7.45
CA ARG A 113 -7.07 3.51 8.62
C ARG A 113 -8.01 3.17 9.76
N GLU A 114 -7.44 3.13 10.95
CA GLU A 114 -8.18 3.00 12.19
C GLU A 114 -7.64 4.06 13.16
N GLY A 115 -8.29 5.22 13.17
CA GLY A 115 -7.78 6.39 13.91
C GLY A 115 -6.38 6.79 13.40
N LYS A 116 -5.39 6.74 14.28
CA LYS A 116 -4.00 7.07 13.97
C LYS A 116 -3.19 5.91 13.40
N LEU A 117 -3.79 4.71 13.36
CA LEU A 117 -3.12 3.52 12.88
C LEU A 117 -3.31 3.34 11.38
N LEU A 118 -2.27 2.89 10.71
CA LEU A 118 -2.36 2.31 9.38
C LEU A 118 -2.38 0.80 9.53
N LYS A 119 -3.42 0.17 9.06
CA LYS A 119 -3.58 -1.28 9.09
C LYS A 119 -3.39 -1.86 7.71
N ALA A 120 -2.81 -3.04 7.63
CA ALA A 120 -2.67 -3.79 6.39
C ALA A 120 -2.92 -5.27 6.64
N GLN A 121 -3.43 -5.94 5.62
CA GLN A 121 -3.59 -7.39 5.63
C GLN A 121 -3.27 -7.93 4.25
N ILE A 122 -2.47 -8.97 4.20
CA ILE A 122 -2.24 -9.75 2.98
C ILE A 122 -2.85 -11.14 3.17
N SER A 123 -3.36 -11.73 2.09
CA SER A 123 -4.05 -13.02 2.13
C SER A 123 -4.14 -13.65 0.75
N LEU A 124 -4.70 -14.86 0.67
CA LEU A 124 -5.24 -15.41 -0.56
C LEU A 124 -6.53 -14.67 -0.93
N ILE A 125 -7.01 -14.89 -2.17
CA ILE A 125 -8.16 -14.15 -2.70
C ILE A 125 -9.45 -14.38 -1.89
N ASP A 126 -9.58 -15.56 -1.28
CA ASP A 126 -10.71 -15.94 -0.45
C ASP A 126 -10.58 -15.44 1.01
N GLY A 127 -9.50 -14.73 1.34
CA GLY A 127 -9.22 -14.24 2.67
C GLY A 127 -8.49 -15.23 3.58
N SER A 128 -8.21 -16.45 3.10
CA SER A 128 -7.43 -17.43 3.86
C SER A 128 -5.95 -17.05 3.93
N LYS A 129 -5.22 -17.64 4.86
CA LYS A 129 -3.80 -17.38 5.15
C LYS A 129 -3.52 -15.89 5.38
N PRO A 130 -4.32 -15.20 6.23
CA PRO A 130 -4.11 -13.77 6.47
C PRO A 130 -2.86 -13.52 7.29
N VAL A 131 -2.16 -12.43 6.95
CA VAL A 131 -1.11 -11.85 7.78
C VAL A 131 -1.48 -10.40 8.01
N ASP A 132 -1.58 -10.01 9.27
CA ASP A 132 -2.02 -8.68 9.68
C ASP A 132 -0.83 -7.82 10.10
N PHE A 133 -0.90 -6.54 9.75
CA PHE A 133 0.08 -5.53 10.12
C PHE A 133 -0.64 -4.35 10.76
N GLU A 134 -0.10 -3.87 11.87
CA GLU A 134 -0.58 -2.67 12.53
C GLU A 134 0.60 -1.70 12.67
N TYR A 135 0.51 -0.58 11.96
CA TYR A 135 1.58 0.40 11.92
C TYR A 135 1.20 1.68 12.65
N ARG A 136 2.17 2.24 13.35
CA ARG A 136 2.11 3.57 13.97
C ARG A 136 2.99 4.52 13.18
N MET A 137 2.61 5.78 13.12
CA MET A 137 3.44 6.79 12.48
C MET A 137 4.73 6.97 13.28
N MET A 138 5.86 7.01 12.57
CA MET A 138 7.17 7.23 13.20
C MET A 138 7.23 8.59 13.88
N GLY A 139 7.92 8.65 15.02
CA GLY A 139 8.09 9.88 15.79
C GLY A 139 6.91 10.22 16.69
N GLN A 140 5.96 9.31 16.85
CA GLN A 140 4.79 9.50 17.72
C GLN A 140 4.66 8.42 18.79
#